data_d7dd30d41e0cfae25f29e57f51e9aadc
#
_entry.id   d7dd30d41e0cfae25f29e57f51e9aadc
#
_cell.length_a   1.000
_cell.length_b   1.000
_cell.length_c   1.000
_cell.angle_alpha   90.00
_cell.angle_beta   90.00
_cell.angle_gamma   90.00
#
_symmetry.space_group_name_H-M   'P 1'
#
loop_
_entity.id
_entity.type
_entity.pdbx_description
1 polymer ?
#
loop_
_entity_poly.entity_id
_entity_poly.type
_entity_poly.pdbx_seq_one_letter_code
_entity_poly.pdbx_strand_id
1 'polypeptide(L)'
;MADFVNTALTGHRETKTYIEKDEEGNVVRQRQYKDVSYSFFANPMNGDVGKALGPTAVKNSILSILKTNHHERLFQPEFGSNIRSLLFEQMNPITVERIKQEVERAITANDDRVNVLHIGVTPEENKNRYKVSILFDLNTEAAQQEITTYFEQG
;
A
#
# COMPACT_ATOMS: atom_id res chain seq x y z
N MET A 1 -21.74 -23.31 -5.82
CA MET A 1 -20.51 -24.06 -6.13
C MET A 1 -19.61 -23.12 -6.86
N ALA A 2 -18.47 -22.77 -6.30
CA ALA A 2 -17.56 -21.80 -6.90
C ALA A 2 -16.61 -22.57 -7.83
N ASP A 3 -16.69 -22.28 -9.14
CA ASP A 3 -15.80 -22.86 -10.14
C ASP A 3 -14.46 -22.11 -10.13
N PHE A 4 -13.37 -22.84 -9.91
CA PHE A 4 -12.02 -22.32 -9.97
C PHE A 4 -11.52 -22.33 -11.42
N VAL A 5 -11.30 -21.16 -12.00
CA VAL A 5 -10.55 -21.05 -13.25
C VAL A 5 -9.11 -20.70 -12.92
N ASN A 6 -8.23 -21.68 -13.11
CA ASN A 6 -6.79 -21.52 -12.97
C ASN A 6 -6.24 -20.97 -14.28
N THR A 7 -5.89 -19.70 -14.33
CA THR A 7 -5.12 -19.13 -15.43
C THR A 7 -3.66 -19.09 -15.03
N ALA A 8 -2.94 -20.11 -15.44
CA ALA A 8 -1.51 -20.21 -15.28
C ALA A 8 -0.78 -19.24 -16.23
N LEU A 9 0.38 -18.78 -15.75
CA LEU A 9 1.57 -18.32 -16.49
C LEU A 9 1.69 -16.82 -16.72
N THR A 10 2.34 -16.19 -15.78
CA THR A 10 3.67 -15.61 -15.97
C THR A 10 4.16 -15.09 -14.63
N GLY A 11 5.24 -15.64 -14.14
CA GLY A 11 6.19 -15.31 -13.07
C GLY A 11 5.97 -14.19 -12.04
N HIS A 12 4.77 -13.70 -11.77
CA HIS A 12 4.48 -12.67 -10.77
C HIS A 12 3.19 -12.99 -10.04
N ARG A 13 3.30 -13.27 -8.75
CA ARG A 13 2.25 -13.34 -7.70
C ARG A 13 0.91 -13.96 -8.16
N GLU A 14 0.65 -15.20 -7.73
CA GLU A 14 -0.64 -15.86 -7.91
C GLU A 14 -1.78 -15.02 -7.31
N THR A 15 -2.45 -14.27 -8.15
CA THR A 15 -3.75 -13.68 -7.80
C THR A 15 -4.82 -14.71 -8.11
N LYS A 16 -5.29 -15.43 -7.10
CA LYS A 16 -6.49 -16.25 -7.24
C LYS A 16 -7.67 -15.31 -7.45
N THR A 17 -8.19 -15.29 -8.66
CA THR A 17 -9.42 -14.59 -9.00
C THR A 17 -10.58 -15.44 -8.54
N TYR A 18 -11.31 -15.02 -7.51
CA TYR A 18 -12.58 -15.63 -7.14
C TYR A 18 -13.66 -15.07 -8.08
N ILE A 19 -14.38 -15.95 -8.74
CA ILE A 19 -15.53 -15.59 -9.55
C ILE A 19 -16.75 -15.75 -8.66
N GLU A 20 -17.30 -14.67 -8.14
CA GLU A 20 -18.65 -14.64 -7.58
C GLU A 20 -19.62 -14.29 -8.71
N LYS A 21 -20.72 -15.02 -8.77
CA LYS A 21 -21.87 -14.68 -9.62
C LYS A 21 -22.88 -13.96 -8.74
N ASP A 22 -23.38 -12.82 -9.20
CA ASP A 22 -24.52 -12.15 -8.57
C ASP A 22 -25.79 -12.99 -8.73
N GLU A 23 -26.89 -12.57 -8.08
CA GLU A 23 -28.19 -13.27 -8.14
C GLU A 23 -28.76 -13.34 -9.57
N GLU A 24 -28.26 -12.50 -10.48
CA GLU A 24 -28.62 -12.46 -11.90
C GLU A 24 -27.69 -13.32 -12.79
N GLY A 25 -26.68 -13.95 -12.20
CA GLY A 25 -25.76 -14.85 -12.92
C GLY A 25 -24.58 -14.14 -13.62
N ASN A 26 -24.42 -12.83 -13.42
CA ASN A 26 -23.31 -12.06 -13.96
C ASN A 26 -22.02 -12.35 -13.19
N VAL A 27 -20.92 -12.49 -13.90
CA VAL A 27 -19.61 -12.75 -13.31
C VAL A 27 -19.03 -11.47 -12.71
N VAL A 28 -19.07 -11.34 -11.38
CA VAL A 28 -18.37 -10.27 -10.66
C VAL A 28 -16.95 -10.74 -10.38
N ARG A 29 -15.99 -10.26 -11.15
CA ARG A 29 -14.57 -10.54 -10.93
C ARG A 29 -14.06 -9.70 -9.76
N GLN A 30 -14.06 -10.22 -8.55
CA GLN A 30 -13.33 -9.62 -7.45
C GLN A 30 -11.87 -10.11 -7.44
N ARG A 31 -10.94 -9.23 -7.77
CA ARG A 31 -9.51 -9.48 -7.53
C ARG A 31 -9.24 -9.30 -6.04
N GLN A 32 -9.15 -10.40 -5.30
CA GLN A 32 -8.68 -10.33 -3.92
C GLN A 32 -7.17 -10.12 -3.90
N TYR A 33 -6.75 -8.96 -3.44
CA TYR A 33 -5.33 -8.71 -3.14
C TYR A 33 -4.96 -9.47 -1.86
N LYS A 34 -3.80 -10.12 -1.89
CA LYS A 34 -3.26 -10.87 -0.74
C LYS A 34 -1.84 -10.41 -0.48
N ASP A 35 -1.54 -10.16 0.79
CA ASP A 35 -0.20 -9.85 1.25
C ASP A 35 0.04 -10.49 2.62
N VAL A 36 1.28 -10.49 3.08
CA VAL A 36 1.62 -10.94 4.43
C VAL A 36 1.12 -9.91 5.44
N SER A 37 0.56 -10.37 6.56
CA SER A 37 0.16 -9.46 7.64
C SER A 37 1.39 -8.76 8.21
N TYR A 38 1.32 -7.44 8.36
CA TYR A 38 2.40 -6.63 8.93
C TYR A 38 2.77 -7.03 10.37
N SER A 39 1.84 -7.63 11.10
CA SER A 39 2.05 -8.08 12.48
C SER A 39 2.85 -9.36 12.61
N PHE A 40 3.03 -10.13 11.52
CA PHE A 40 3.72 -11.42 11.49
C PHE A 40 3.26 -12.44 12.54
N PHE A 41 2.06 -12.27 13.13
CA PHE A 41 1.53 -13.26 14.06
C PHE A 41 1.20 -14.57 13.35
N ALA A 42 1.61 -15.66 13.97
CA ALA A 42 1.26 -17.00 13.52
C ALA A 42 -0.26 -17.22 13.67
N ASN A 43 -0.87 -17.81 12.66
CA ASN A 43 -2.26 -18.25 12.74
C ASN A 43 -2.36 -19.41 13.75
N PRO A 44 -3.19 -19.29 14.82
CA PRO A 44 -3.29 -20.31 15.86
C PRO A 44 -3.70 -21.70 15.36
N MET A 45 -4.37 -21.76 14.20
CA MET A 45 -4.89 -23.04 13.68
C MET A 45 -3.88 -23.83 12.85
N ASN A 46 -2.99 -23.17 12.12
CA ASN A 46 -2.07 -23.85 11.20
C ASN A 46 -0.60 -23.42 11.38
N GLY A 47 -0.29 -22.50 12.30
CA GLY A 47 1.06 -22.02 12.54
C GLY A 47 1.66 -21.15 11.40
N ASP A 48 0.89 -20.92 10.33
CA ASP A 48 1.31 -20.11 9.18
C ASP A 48 1.23 -18.60 9.49
N VAL A 49 1.98 -17.80 8.75
CA VAL A 49 1.92 -16.33 8.89
C VAL A 49 0.56 -15.80 8.45
N GLY A 50 -0.02 -14.90 9.24
CA GLY A 50 -1.29 -14.28 8.94
C GLY A 50 -1.27 -13.59 7.57
N LYS A 51 -2.35 -13.68 6.81
CA LYS A 51 -2.52 -13.05 5.49
C LYS A 51 -3.43 -11.84 5.62
N ALA A 52 -3.01 -10.72 5.06
CA ALA A 52 -3.85 -9.57 4.84
C ALA A 52 -4.58 -9.72 3.51
N LEU A 53 -5.87 -9.39 3.46
CA LEU A 53 -6.72 -9.55 2.28
C LEU A 53 -7.32 -8.20 1.87
N GLY A 54 -7.62 -8.04 0.57
CA GLY A 54 -8.32 -6.89 0.03
C GLY A 54 -7.64 -5.55 0.33
N PRO A 55 -8.40 -4.53 0.77
CA PRO A 55 -7.87 -3.19 1.06
C PRO A 55 -6.75 -3.18 2.09
N THR A 56 -6.78 -4.08 3.08
CA THR A 56 -5.73 -4.18 4.10
C THR A 56 -4.38 -4.60 3.49
N ALA A 57 -4.40 -5.52 2.52
CA ALA A 57 -3.19 -5.92 1.81
C ALA A 57 -2.56 -4.74 1.06
N VAL A 58 -3.39 -3.92 0.40
CA VAL A 58 -2.92 -2.73 -0.31
C VAL A 58 -2.39 -1.67 0.65
N LYS A 59 -3.06 -1.44 1.79
CA LYS A 59 -2.55 -0.55 2.86
C LYS A 59 -1.16 -0.97 3.33
N ASN A 60 -0.95 -2.26 3.56
CA ASN A 60 0.36 -2.79 3.94
C ASN A 60 1.41 -2.57 2.85
N SER A 61 1.04 -2.75 1.58
CA SER A 61 1.92 -2.47 0.43
C SER A 61 2.36 -1.00 0.40
N ILE A 62 1.41 -0.06 0.51
CA ILE A 62 1.70 1.38 0.55
C ILE A 62 2.64 1.72 1.72
N LEU A 63 2.35 1.23 2.93
CA LEU A 63 3.22 1.46 4.09
C LEU A 63 4.63 0.89 3.88
N SER A 64 4.74 -0.28 3.27
CA SER A 64 6.03 -0.89 2.94
C SER A 64 6.81 -0.04 1.93
N ILE A 65 6.16 0.47 0.87
CA ILE A 65 6.77 1.35 -0.12
C ILE A 65 7.31 2.61 0.56
N LEU A 66 6.49 3.29 1.37
CA LEU A 66 6.86 4.56 1.99
C LEU A 66 7.96 4.43 3.06
N LYS A 67 8.04 3.28 3.74
CA LYS A 67 9.05 3.01 4.78
C LYS A 67 10.36 2.44 4.23
N THR A 68 10.39 1.96 2.99
CA THR A 68 11.60 1.46 2.34
C THR A 68 12.29 2.62 1.63
N ASN A 69 13.58 2.84 1.89
CA ASN A 69 14.35 3.84 1.15
C ASN A 69 14.84 3.26 -0.19
N HIS A 70 15.08 4.14 -1.15
CA HIS A 70 15.80 3.76 -2.36
C HIS A 70 17.13 3.07 -2.02
N HIS A 71 17.50 2.07 -2.81
CA HIS A 71 18.71 1.24 -2.68
C HIS A 71 18.73 0.31 -1.45
N GLU A 72 17.73 0.26 -0.60
CA GLU A 72 17.65 -0.73 0.49
C GLU A 72 17.29 -2.13 -0.03
N ARG A 73 16.55 -2.22 -1.15
CA ARG A 73 16.09 -3.49 -1.69
C ARG A 73 17.07 -4.02 -2.74
N LEU A 74 17.62 -5.19 -2.47
CA LEU A 74 18.50 -5.88 -3.44
C LEU A 74 17.71 -6.17 -4.73
N PHE A 75 18.36 -5.93 -5.88
CA PHE A 75 17.81 -6.12 -7.23
C PHE A 75 16.66 -5.17 -7.65
N GLN A 76 16.22 -4.27 -6.77
CA GLN A 76 15.20 -3.25 -7.08
C GLN A 76 15.57 -1.91 -6.43
N PRO A 77 16.65 -1.24 -6.88
CA PRO A 77 17.15 -0.01 -6.24
C PRO A 77 16.16 1.15 -6.32
N GLU A 78 15.29 1.16 -7.34
CA GLU A 78 14.28 2.20 -7.54
C GLU A 78 13.03 2.01 -6.68
N PHE A 79 12.89 0.84 -6.01
CA PHE A 79 11.75 0.57 -5.15
C PHE A 79 11.81 1.42 -3.87
N GLY A 80 10.66 1.96 -3.48
CA GLY A 80 10.53 2.69 -2.23
C GLY A 80 10.41 4.20 -2.40
N SER A 81 10.85 4.96 -1.39
CA SER A 81 10.72 6.41 -1.34
C SER A 81 12.00 7.07 -0.80
N ASN A 82 12.14 8.35 -1.08
CA ASN A 82 13.21 9.17 -0.52
C ASN A 82 12.72 10.08 0.63
N ILE A 83 11.61 9.73 1.27
CA ILE A 83 11.02 10.51 2.36
C ILE A 83 12.03 10.73 3.48
N ARG A 84 12.80 9.69 3.83
CA ARG A 84 13.75 9.77 4.94
C ARG A 84 14.78 10.90 4.77
N SER A 85 15.25 11.18 3.56
CA SER A 85 16.18 12.30 3.35
C SER A 85 15.50 13.66 3.59
N LEU A 86 14.21 13.78 3.26
CA LEU A 86 13.43 15.00 3.46
C LEU A 86 13.13 15.26 4.94
N LEU A 87 13.11 14.21 5.78
CA LEU A 87 12.89 14.35 7.21
C LEU A 87 14.06 15.05 7.93
N PHE A 88 15.26 15.08 7.35
CA PHE A 88 16.40 15.83 7.90
C PHE A 88 16.40 17.31 7.52
N GLU A 89 15.51 17.74 6.62
CA GLU A 89 15.35 19.14 6.28
C GLU A 89 14.53 19.88 7.37
N GLN A 90 14.65 21.20 7.42
CA GLN A 90 13.86 22.01 8.35
C GLN A 90 12.36 21.86 8.06
N MET A 91 11.55 21.86 9.13
CA MET A 91 10.09 21.87 9.00
C MET A 91 9.63 23.22 8.47
N ASN A 92 9.31 23.26 7.19
CA ASN A 92 8.77 24.43 6.50
C ASN A 92 7.74 24.00 5.45
N PRO A 93 6.93 24.94 4.92
CA PRO A 93 5.91 24.60 3.93
C PRO A 93 6.48 23.99 2.64
N ILE A 94 7.73 24.30 2.28
CA ILE A 94 8.39 23.75 1.09
C ILE A 94 8.70 22.27 1.30
N THR A 95 9.23 21.91 2.46
CA THR A 95 9.51 20.50 2.82
C THR A 95 8.21 19.70 2.88
N VAL A 96 7.12 20.26 3.41
CA VAL A 96 5.78 19.63 3.40
C VAL A 96 5.34 19.29 1.97
N GLU A 97 5.48 20.24 1.04
CA GLU A 97 5.09 19.99 -0.35
C GLU A 97 5.99 18.96 -1.04
N ARG A 98 7.30 18.99 -0.76
CA ARG A 98 8.24 17.97 -1.27
C ARG A 98 7.93 16.57 -0.75
N ILE A 99 7.57 16.44 0.53
CA ILE A 99 7.14 15.15 1.11
C ILE A 99 5.87 14.65 0.39
N LYS A 100 4.90 15.53 0.16
CA LYS A 100 3.67 15.19 -0.55
C LYS A 100 3.94 14.67 -1.96
N GLN A 101 4.76 15.37 -2.73
CA GLN A 101 5.15 14.97 -4.08
C GLN A 101 5.91 13.64 -4.08
N GLU A 102 6.80 13.43 -3.11
CA GLU A 102 7.55 12.18 -2.99
C GLU A 102 6.66 10.99 -2.63
N VAL A 103 5.68 11.18 -1.73
CA VAL A 103 4.66 10.16 -1.40
C VAL A 103 3.86 9.77 -2.63
N GLU A 104 3.36 10.77 -3.39
CA GLU A 104 2.60 10.53 -4.61
C GLU A 104 3.44 9.76 -5.65
N ARG A 105 4.67 10.22 -5.89
CA ARG A 105 5.60 9.57 -6.81
C ARG A 105 5.90 8.13 -6.40
N ALA A 106 6.21 7.90 -5.13
CA ALA A 106 6.57 6.58 -4.63
C ALA A 106 5.40 5.58 -4.76
N ILE A 107 4.18 5.99 -4.48
CA ILE A 107 3.00 5.12 -4.62
C ILE A 107 2.74 4.83 -6.09
N THR A 108 2.64 5.86 -6.92
CA THR A 108 2.32 5.71 -8.35
C THR A 108 3.34 4.88 -9.11
N ALA A 109 4.63 5.00 -8.75
CA ALA A 109 5.70 4.25 -9.41
C ALA A 109 5.76 2.76 -9.00
N ASN A 110 5.28 2.41 -7.79
CA ASN A 110 5.48 1.07 -7.23
C ASN A 110 4.19 0.25 -7.08
N ASP A 111 3.01 0.86 -7.13
CA ASP A 111 1.73 0.16 -6.98
C ASP A 111 0.68 0.69 -7.95
N ASP A 112 0.43 -0.05 -9.04
CA ASP A 112 -0.54 0.24 -10.10
C ASP A 112 -2.00 -0.04 -9.73
N ARG A 113 -2.23 -0.64 -8.56
CA ARG A 113 -3.57 -0.97 -8.04
C ARG A 113 -4.27 0.20 -7.39
N VAL A 114 -3.50 1.23 -7.05
CA VAL A 114 -3.91 2.36 -6.22
C VAL A 114 -4.04 3.62 -7.08
N ASN A 115 -5.18 4.28 -6.98
CA ASN A 115 -5.37 5.62 -7.49
C ASN A 115 -5.38 6.60 -6.31
N VAL A 116 -4.37 7.45 -6.22
CA VAL A 116 -4.23 8.42 -5.13
C VAL A 116 -5.16 9.60 -5.40
N LEU A 117 -6.09 9.86 -4.48
CA LEU A 117 -7.06 10.95 -4.58
C LEU A 117 -6.58 12.21 -3.87
N HIS A 118 -6.02 12.05 -2.67
CA HIS A 118 -5.54 13.17 -1.88
C HIS A 118 -4.43 12.74 -0.92
N ILE A 119 -3.44 13.63 -0.75
CA ILE A 119 -2.38 13.46 0.24
C ILE A 119 -2.37 14.69 1.13
N GLY A 120 -2.55 14.48 2.42
CA GLY A 120 -2.39 15.48 3.46
C GLY A 120 -1.09 15.26 4.24
N VAL A 121 -0.25 16.28 4.34
CA VAL A 121 0.96 16.25 5.16
C VAL A 121 0.88 17.39 6.17
N THR A 122 0.92 17.04 7.46
CA THR A 122 0.84 18.00 8.56
C THR A 122 2.06 17.87 9.46
N PRO A 123 2.87 18.92 9.61
CA PRO A 123 3.99 18.91 10.57
C PRO A 123 3.45 18.95 12.00
N GLU A 124 3.96 18.09 12.86
CA GLU A 124 3.73 18.09 14.30
C GLU A 124 5.05 18.49 15.01
N GLU A 125 5.31 19.80 15.06
CA GLU A 125 6.57 20.36 15.62
C GLU A 125 6.83 19.89 17.04
N ASN A 126 5.80 19.84 17.89
CA ASN A 126 5.91 19.41 19.29
C ASN A 126 6.40 17.96 19.44
N LYS A 127 6.26 17.14 18.41
CA LYS A 127 6.63 15.72 18.40
C LYS A 127 7.73 15.41 17.38
N ASN A 128 8.28 16.46 16.76
CA ASN A 128 9.33 16.34 15.75
C ASN A 128 9.01 15.30 14.67
N ARG A 129 7.78 15.33 14.12
CA ARG A 129 7.32 14.36 13.14
C ARG A 129 6.33 14.96 12.15
N TYR A 130 6.16 14.27 11.03
CA TYR A 130 5.12 14.56 10.04
C TYR A 130 4.01 13.51 10.11
N LYS A 131 2.76 13.97 10.18
CA LYS A 131 1.59 13.14 9.97
C LYS A 131 1.25 13.15 8.49
N VAL A 132 1.24 12.00 7.87
CA VAL A 132 0.87 11.82 6.46
C VAL A 132 -0.43 11.05 6.39
N SER A 133 -1.46 11.63 5.78
CA SER A 133 -2.74 11.00 5.48
C SER A 133 -2.89 10.85 3.98
N ILE A 134 -3.27 9.67 3.52
CA ILE A 134 -3.39 9.32 2.11
C ILE A 134 -4.80 8.78 1.89
N LEU A 135 -5.57 9.48 1.07
CA LEU A 135 -6.86 9.04 0.59
C LEU A 135 -6.68 8.45 -0.82
N PHE A 136 -7.12 7.22 -1.00
CA PHE A 136 -6.99 6.51 -2.27
C PHE A 136 -8.19 5.61 -2.54
N ASP A 137 -8.39 5.26 -3.78
CA ASP A 137 -9.30 4.20 -4.20
C ASP A 137 -8.54 3.03 -4.81
N LEU A 138 -9.22 1.91 -4.91
CA LEU A 138 -8.71 0.70 -5.56
C LEU A 138 -9.38 0.57 -6.92
N ASN A 139 -8.61 0.24 -7.96
CA ASN A 139 -9.13 0.04 -9.32
C ASN A 139 -10.24 -1.01 -9.41
N THR A 140 -10.45 -1.81 -8.36
CA THR A 140 -11.44 -2.91 -8.31
C THR A 140 -12.61 -2.63 -7.38
N GLU A 141 -12.51 -1.64 -6.50
CA GLU A 141 -13.54 -1.32 -5.49
C GLU A 141 -13.76 0.19 -5.49
N ALA A 142 -15.00 0.61 -5.63
CA ALA A 142 -15.38 2.03 -5.59
C ALA A 142 -15.33 2.66 -4.18
N ALA A 143 -14.86 1.91 -3.18
CA ALA A 143 -14.79 2.38 -1.80
C ALA A 143 -13.46 3.10 -1.54
N GLN A 144 -13.55 4.38 -1.22
CA GLN A 144 -12.41 5.18 -0.79
C GLN A 144 -11.79 4.63 0.50
N GLN A 145 -10.48 4.56 0.53
CA GLN A 145 -9.69 4.09 1.67
C GLN A 145 -8.76 5.18 2.16
N GLU A 146 -8.58 5.25 3.47
CA GLU A 146 -7.65 6.19 4.08
C GLU A 146 -6.57 5.43 4.88
N ILE A 147 -5.35 5.93 4.78
CA ILE A 147 -4.20 5.55 5.62
C ILE A 147 -3.65 6.78 6.29
N THR A 148 -3.38 6.67 7.58
CA THR A 148 -2.57 7.67 8.31
C THR A 148 -1.30 7.00 8.80
N THR A 149 -0.16 7.62 8.54
CA THR A 149 1.15 7.19 9.04
C THR A 149 1.94 8.38 9.57
N TYR A 150 2.94 8.09 10.39
CA TYR A 150 3.80 9.09 11.00
C TYR A 150 5.25 8.82 10.62
N PHE A 151 5.96 9.89 10.28
CA PHE A 151 7.39 9.86 10.00
C PHE A 151 8.10 10.75 11.00
N GLU A 152 8.91 10.17 11.85
CA GLU A 152 9.69 10.89 12.87
C GLU A 152 10.96 11.45 12.23
N GLN A 153 11.27 12.69 12.60
CA GLN A 153 12.52 13.32 12.25
C GLN A 153 13.60 12.76 13.19
N GLY A 154 14.58 12.06 12.64
CA GLY A 154 15.65 11.43 13.40
C GLY A 154 16.71 12.40 13.87
#